data_d4b7615e460a6d3db6ed425179c7c53e
#
_entry.id   d4b7615e460a6d3db6ed425179c7c53e
#
_cell.length_a   1.000
_cell.length_b   1.000
_cell.length_c   1.000
_cell.angle_alpha   90.00
_cell.angle_beta   90.00
_cell.angle_gamma   90.00
#
_symmetry.space_group_name_H-M   'P 1'
#
loop_
_entity.id
_entity.type
_entity.pdbx_description
1 polymer ?
#
loop_
_entity_poly.entity_id
_entity_poly.type
_entity_poly.pdbx_seq_one_letter_code
_entity_poly.pdbx_strand_id
1 'polypeptide(L)'
;GLARAARLGITSVHNMDGDEAQVLRYLALHEAGEMTLRVYVPYSVTPATPLAELQEAAAWRTRFHTSHVRAGAIKLFMDGVLESYTALMVEPYADAPGNCGSALFSTEHFAAIAVEADRLGLQIFVHACGDGAVRRTLDGYAHARRVNGQRDSRHRVEHIEVIHPDDMARFARLGVIASMQPLHAPLTRHSAEVWPARAGQARWPLSFAWQTLRQAGAHLALGSDWPVVTMNPLAGFHAALNREPWRDDDPVQRQTLAQTIAGYTHDAAYAEFQEHEKGQLRTGMLADMVLLSEDIFATPVADIARVHPLLTICHGRIVFAE
;
A
#
# COMPACT_ATOMS: atom_id res chain seq x y z
N GLY A 1 8.84 17.76 -2.30
CA GLY A 1 8.24 16.45 -2.63
C GLY A 1 8.38 16.12 -4.11
N LEU A 2 7.75 16.89 -5.00
CA LEU A 2 7.67 16.59 -6.45
C LEU A 2 9.04 16.42 -7.12
N ALA A 3 9.95 17.39 -6.93
CA ALA A 3 11.31 17.30 -7.51
C ALA A 3 12.11 16.09 -6.98
N ARG A 4 11.92 15.72 -5.72
CA ARG A 4 12.54 14.52 -5.15
C ARG A 4 11.96 13.25 -5.77
N ALA A 5 10.64 13.16 -5.91
CA ALA A 5 9.97 12.04 -6.54
C ALA A 5 10.43 11.86 -8.01
N ALA A 6 10.52 12.96 -8.77
CA ALA A 6 10.99 12.94 -10.14
C ALA A 6 12.43 12.40 -10.25
N ARG A 7 13.36 12.82 -9.37
CA ARG A 7 14.75 12.29 -9.32
C ARG A 7 14.81 10.80 -8.99
N LEU A 8 13.79 10.27 -8.34
CA LEU A 8 13.71 8.86 -7.94
C LEU A 8 12.90 8.00 -8.92
N GLY A 9 12.52 8.55 -10.09
CA GLY A 9 11.80 7.81 -11.13
C GLY A 9 10.31 7.60 -10.82
N ILE A 10 9.74 8.36 -9.87
CA ILE A 10 8.35 8.20 -9.44
C ILE A 10 7.44 9.07 -10.31
N THR A 11 6.52 8.43 -11.03
CA THR A 11 5.55 9.09 -11.93
C THR A 11 4.11 9.04 -11.39
N SER A 12 3.84 8.20 -10.40
CA SER A 12 2.53 8.09 -9.75
C SER A 12 2.67 7.72 -8.28
N VAL A 13 1.79 8.26 -7.44
CA VAL A 13 1.70 7.91 -6.02
C VAL A 13 0.25 7.78 -5.58
N HIS A 14 0.00 6.90 -4.60
CA HIS A 14 -1.21 6.89 -3.80
C HIS A 14 -0.87 7.62 -2.50
N ASN A 15 -1.46 8.80 -2.32
CA ASN A 15 -1.32 9.52 -1.06
C ASN A 15 -2.20 8.84 0.00
N MET A 16 -1.65 8.58 1.19
CA MET A 16 -2.35 7.86 2.25
C MET A 16 -2.81 8.77 3.41
N ASP A 17 -2.62 10.07 3.25
CA ASP A 17 -3.01 11.07 4.24
C ASP A 17 -3.42 12.35 3.50
N GLY A 18 -4.70 12.41 3.08
CA GLY A 18 -5.23 13.50 2.27
C GLY A 18 -6.38 14.24 2.93
N ASP A 19 -6.28 15.56 2.96
CA ASP A 19 -7.38 16.47 3.22
C ASP A 19 -7.70 17.32 1.98
N GLU A 20 -8.81 18.05 2.01
CA GLU A 20 -9.21 18.91 0.89
C GLU A 20 -8.16 19.99 0.60
N ALA A 21 -7.54 20.58 1.61
CA ALA A 21 -6.51 21.60 1.42
C ALA A 21 -5.31 21.06 0.66
N GLN A 22 -4.94 19.80 0.90
CA GLN A 22 -3.87 19.13 0.18
C GLN A 22 -4.26 18.85 -1.28
N VAL A 23 -5.48 18.38 -1.54
CA VAL A 23 -6.00 18.18 -2.90
C VAL A 23 -5.99 19.50 -3.68
N LEU A 24 -6.47 20.59 -3.07
CA LEU A 24 -6.49 21.93 -3.70
C LEU A 24 -5.08 22.43 -4.03
N ARG A 25 -4.06 22.10 -3.20
CA ARG A 25 -2.65 22.41 -3.53
C ARG A 25 -2.16 21.62 -4.75
N TYR A 26 -2.50 20.32 -4.86
CA TYR A 26 -2.17 19.53 -6.04
C TYR A 26 -2.86 20.07 -7.30
N LEU A 27 -4.12 20.49 -7.19
CA LEU A 27 -4.85 21.11 -8.32
C LEU A 27 -4.21 22.44 -8.75
N ALA A 28 -3.84 23.31 -7.82
CA ALA A 28 -3.13 24.55 -8.13
C ALA A 28 -1.79 24.29 -8.85
N LEU A 29 -1.04 23.29 -8.42
CA LEU A 29 0.20 22.85 -9.11
C LEU A 29 -0.10 22.25 -10.49
N HIS A 30 -1.21 21.53 -10.64
CA HIS A 30 -1.65 21.02 -11.94
C HIS A 30 -1.98 22.14 -12.90
N GLU A 31 -2.77 23.14 -12.47
CA GLU A 31 -3.15 24.31 -13.26
C GLU A 31 -1.93 25.15 -13.66
N ALA A 32 -0.92 25.26 -12.77
CA ALA A 32 0.35 25.91 -13.05
C ALA A 32 1.26 25.10 -14.00
N GLY A 33 0.91 23.86 -14.34
CA GLY A 33 1.76 22.96 -15.14
C GLY A 33 3.00 22.42 -14.39
N GLU A 34 3.00 22.50 -13.07
CA GLU A 34 4.16 22.14 -12.21
C GLU A 34 4.11 20.69 -11.68
N MET A 35 3.02 19.94 -11.92
CA MET A 35 2.95 18.53 -11.52
C MET A 35 3.96 17.70 -12.30
N THR A 36 4.76 16.92 -11.55
CA THR A 36 5.75 15.99 -12.09
C THR A 36 5.38 14.53 -11.89
N LEU A 37 4.24 14.28 -11.25
CA LEU A 37 3.69 12.94 -11.01
C LEU A 37 2.16 13.00 -10.89
N ARG A 38 1.52 11.83 -10.91
CA ARG A 38 0.09 11.66 -10.66
C ARG A 38 -0.16 11.31 -9.21
N VAL A 39 -1.25 11.82 -8.65
CA VAL A 39 -1.61 11.57 -7.24
C VAL A 39 -3.04 11.03 -7.17
N TYR A 40 -3.21 9.90 -6.51
CA TYR A 40 -4.51 9.38 -6.09
C TYR A 40 -4.68 9.68 -4.61
N VAL A 41 -5.67 10.51 -4.26
CA VAL A 41 -5.86 11.06 -2.90
C VAL A 41 -7.12 10.47 -2.27
N PRO A 42 -7.04 9.78 -1.13
CA PRO A 42 -8.20 9.34 -0.38
C PRO A 42 -8.76 10.46 0.50
N TYR A 43 -10.02 10.33 0.87
CA TYR A 43 -10.66 11.12 1.92
C TYR A 43 -10.35 10.48 3.28
N SER A 44 -9.80 11.24 4.22
CA SER A 44 -9.45 10.73 5.54
C SER A 44 -10.70 10.52 6.42
N VAL A 45 -10.84 9.34 7.00
CA VAL A 45 -11.95 8.96 7.88
C VAL A 45 -11.41 8.58 9.25
N THR A 46 -11.96 9.19 10.28
CA THR A 46 -11.64 8.94 11.70
C THR A 46 -12.84 8.32 12.43
N PRO A 47 -12.67 7.81 13.65
CA PRO A 47 -13.81 7.33 14.44
C PRO A 47 -14.88 8.41 14.74
N ALA A 48 -14.52 9.69 14.64
CA ALA A 48 -15.45 10.79 14.82
C ALA A 48 -16.19 11.21 13.53
N THR A 49 -15.77 10.70 12.37
CA THR A 49 -16.36 11.06 11.07
C THR A 49 -17.78 10.48 10.96
N PRO A 50 -18.82 11.30 10.79
CA PRO A 50 -20.19 10.82 10.61
C PRO A 50 -20.33 10.04 9.29
N LEU A 51 -21.13 8.99 9.25
CA LEU A 51 -21.40 8.21 8.03
C LEU A 51 -21.91 9.08 6.87
N ALA A 52 -22.71 10.10 7.16
CA ALA A 52 -23.23 11.02 6.15
C ALA A 52 -22.13 11.79 5.40
N GLU A 53 -20.97 11.98 6.02
CA GLU A 53 -19.81 12.68 5.42
C GLU A 53 -19.17 11.85 4.30
N LEU A 54 -19.40 10.54 4.22
CA LEU A 54 -18.96 9.71 3.10
C LEU A 54 -19.59 10.13 1.75
N GLN A 55 -20.69 10.87 1.77
CA GLN A 55 -21.26 11.50 0.57
C GLN A 55 -20.30 12.57 -0.01
N GLU A 56 -19.66 13.34 0.84
CA GLU A 56 -18.63 14.30 0.42
C GLU A 56 -17.40 13.57 -0.17
N ALA A 57 -16.95 12.50 0.48
CA ALA A 57 -15.90 11.65 -0.07
C ALA A 57 -16.26 11.10 -1.48
N ALA A 58 -17.52 10.74 -1.69
CA ALA A 58 -18.00 10.31 -3.00
C ALA A 58 -18.03 11.45 -4.02
N ALA A 59 -18.40 12.66 -3.59
CA ALA A 59 -18.40 13.85 -4.44
C ALA A 59 -16.98 14.23 -4.91
N TRP A 60 -15.95 13.98 -4.10
CA TRP A 60 -14.55 14.20 -4.48
C TRP A 60 -14.15 13.46 -5.75
N ARG A 61 -14.70 12.27 -6.00
CA ARG A 61 -14.40 11.48 -7.20
C ARG A 61 -14.69 12.21 -8.50
N THR A 62 -15.76 13.01 -8.53
CA THR A 62 -16.14 13.81 -9.69
C THR A 62 -15.50 15.19 -9.66
N ARG A 63 -15.43 15.80 -8.47
CA ARG A 63 -14.88 17.15 -8.28
C ARG A 63 -13.37 17.20 -8.51
N PHE A 64 -12.64 16.17 -8.11
CA PHE A 64 -11.18 16.11 -8.17
C PHE A 64 -10.71 15.03 -9.16
N HIS A 65 -10.90 15.33 -10.43
CA HIS A 65 -10.55 14.43 -11.52
C HIS A 65 -9.84 15.18 -12.65
N THR A 66 -8.49 15.07 -12.69
CA THR A 66 -7.66 15.61 -13.77
C THR A 66 -6.69 14.53 -14.26
N SER A 67 -5.83 14.87 -15.23
CA SER A 67 -4.77 13.95 -15.68
C SER A 67 -3.71 13.65 -14.61
N HIS A 68 -3.60 14.47 -13.55
CA HIS A 68 -2.60 14.33 -12.49
C HIS A 68 -3.18 14.12 -11.09
N VAL A 69 -4.41 14.52 -10.85
CA VAL A 69 -5.03 14.44 -9.52
C VAL A 69 -6.33 13.69 -9.61
N ARG A 70 -6.50 12.67 -8.80
CA ARG A 70 -7.71 11.86 -8.71
C ARG A 70 -8.07 11.57 -7.26
N ALA A 71 -9.37 11.45 -7.00
CA ALA A 71 -9.92 10.98 -5.73
C ALA A 71 -10.94 9.86 -6.01
N GLY A 72 -11.38 9.16 -4.98
CA GLY A 72 -12.36 8.07 -5.09
C GLY A 72 -12.17 6.96 -4.08
N ALA A 73 -11.35 7.22 -3.07
CA ALA A 73 -11.12 6.32 -1.95
C ALA A 73 -11.33 7.03 -0.61
N ILE A 74 -11.53 6.25 0.43
CA ILE A 74 -11.38 6.67 1.82
C ILE A 74 -10.17 6.00 2.46
N LYS A 75 -9.52 6.65 3.42
CA LYS A 75 -8.42 6.11 4.22
C LYS A 75 -8.76 6.18 5.69
N LEU A 76 -8.51 5.09 6.41
CA LEU A 76 -8.63 5.01 7.85
C LEU A 76 -7.54 4.12 8.47
N PHE A 77 -7.38 4.23 9.77
CA PHE A 77 -6.45 3.43 10.57
C PHE A 77 -7.27 2.49 11.45
N MET A 78 -7.09 1.16 11.29
CA MET A 78 -7.74 0.18 12.15
C MET A 78 -7.02 0.06 13.49
N ASP A 79 -5.68 0.15 13.47
CA ASP A 79 -4.81 0.03 14.63
C ASP A 79 -3.59 0.96 14.53
N GLY A 80 -2.61 0.76 15.40
CA GLY A 80 -1.30 1.40 15.35
C GLY A 80 -0.21 0.45 14.85
N VAL A 81 0.94 0.41 15.54
CA VAL A 81 2.14 -0.37 15.13
C VAL A 81 2.58 -1.34 16.24
N LEU A 82 3.29 -2.41 15.85
CA LEU A 82 3.71 -3.44 16.80
C LEU A 82 4.69 -2.90 17.84
N GLU A 83 5.63 -2.04 17.46
CA GLU A 83 6.68 -1.53 18.33
C GLU A 83 6.15 -0.77 19.55
N SER A 84 5.00 -0.13 19.42
CA SER A 84 4.36 0.62 20.53
C SER A 84 3.23 -0.13 21.23
N TYR A 85 3.02 -1.44 20.93
CA TYR A 85 1.92 -2.26 21.43
C TYR A 85 0.52 -1.73 21.05
N THR A 86 0.42 -0.97 19.98
CA THR A 86 -0.85 -0.40 19.50
C THR A 86 -1.45 -1.12 18.31
N ALA A 87 -0.69 -2.02 17.67
CA ALA A 87 -1.24 -2.93 16.67
C ALA A 87 -2.21 -3.92 17.32
N LEU A 88 -3.39 -4.12 16.71
CA LEU A 88 -4.39 -5.06 17.21
C LEU A 88 -4.02 -6.49 16.82
N MET A 89 -3.77 -7.33 17.84
CA MET A 89 -3.40 -8.72 17.67
C MET A 89 -4.57 -9.66 18.00
N VAL A 90 -4.62 -10.85 17.36
CA VAL A 90 -5.58 -11.92 17.69
C VAL A 90 -5.22 -12.53 19.05
N GLU A 91 -3.96 -12.87 19.24
CA GLU A 91 -3.41 -13.37 20.50
C GLU A 91 -2.46 -12.32 21.09
N PRO A 92 -2.24 -12.31 22.41
CA PRO A 92 -1.38 -11.32 23.06
C PRO A 92 0.02 -11.21 22.45
N TYR A 93 0.63 -10.04 22.59
CA TYR A 93 2.05 -9.84 22.28
C TYR A 93 2.93 -10.86 23.03
N ALA A 94 3.99 -11.35 22.40
CA ALA A 94 4.81 -12.39 22.99
C ALA A 94 5.55 -11.93 24.24
N ASP A 95 5.95 -10.66 24.30
CA ASP A 95 6.65 -10.03 25.42
C ASP A 95 5.73 -9.23 26.37
N ALA A 96 4.41 -9.22 26.11
CA ALA A 96 3.42 -8.57 26.96
C ALA A 96 2.14 -9.41 27.09
N PRO A 97 2.17 -10.51 27.92
CA PRO A 97 1.03 -11.39 28.12
C PRO A 97 -0.22 -10.64 28.58
N GLY A 98 -1.37 -10.86 27.91
CA GLY A 98 -2.63 -10.20 28.18
C GLY A 98 -2.84 -8.89 27.43
N ASN A 99 -1.83 -8.37 26.72
CA ASN A 99 -1.98 -7.21 25.87
C ASN A 99 -2.14 -7.66 24.39
N CYS A 100 -3.28 -7.32 23.77
CA CYS A 100 -3.55 -7.57 22.35
C CYS A 100 -3.57 -6.26 21.53
N GLY A 101 -3.08 -5.14 22.07
CA GLY A 101 -3.22 -3.84 21.42
C GLY A 101 -4.65 -3.33 21.42
N SER A 102 -4.97 -2.43 20.51
CA SER A 102 -6.31 -1.83 20.43
C SER A 102 -6.69 -1.45 19.01
N ALA A 103 -7.97 -1.56 18.69
CA ALA A 103 -8.52 -1.00 17.46
C ALA A 103 -9.03 0.41 17.68
N LEU A 104 -8.88 1.25 16.65
CA LEU A 104 -9.48 2.59 16.63
C LEU A 104 -10.99 2.54 16.33
N PHE A 105 -11.44 1.53 15.57
CA PHE A 105 -12.85 1.35 15.24
C PHE A 105 -13.38 0.05 15.85
N SER A 106 -14.61 0.09 16.41
CA SER A 106 -15.31 -1.15 16.77
C SER A 106 -15.66 -1.94 15.50
N THR A 107 -15.97 -3.22 15.66
CA THR A 107 -16.35 -4.09 14.55
C THR A 107 -17.62 -3.56 13.84
N GLU A 108 -18.61 -3.13 14.62
CA GLU A 108 -19.90 -2.62 14.12
C GLU A 108 -19.73 -1.29 13.41
N HIS A 109 -18.90 -0.39 13.98
CA HIS A 109 -18.64 0.92 13.40
C HIS A 109 -17.91 0.79 12.05
N PHE A 110 -16.83 0.01 12.00
CA PHE A 110 -16.13 -0.23 10.75
C PHE A 110 -17.00 -0.93 9.71
N ALA A 111 -17.83 -1.91 10.12
CA ALA A 111 -18.76 -2.58 9.22
C ALA A 111 -19.74 -1.60 8.57
N ALA A 112 -20.29 -0.65 9.36
CA ALA A 112 -21.18 0.39 8.84
C ALA A 112 -20.49 1.32 7.83
N ILE A 113 -19.25 1.75 8.13
CA ILE A 113 -18.42 2.55 7.21
C ILE A 113 -18.14 1.76 5.92
N ALA A 114 -17.74 0.50 6.03
CA ALA A 114 -17.43 -0.35 4.88
C ALA A 114 -18.64 -0.55 3.97
N VAL A 115 -19.82 -0.80 4.54
CA VAL A 115 -21.08 -0.93 3.78
C VAL A 115 -21.40 0.37 3.05
N GLU A 116 -21.38 1.50 3.73
CA GLU A 116 -21.74 2.78 3.11
C GLU A 116 -20.71 3.23 2.06
N ALA A 117 -19.42 3.14 2.35
CA ALA A 117 -18.38 3.49 1.40
C ALA A 117 -18.43 2.61 0.14
N ASP A 118 -18.62 1.29 0.31
CA ASP A 118 -18.76 0.37 -0.80
C ASP A 118 -20.03 0.65 -1.62
N ARG A 119 -21.18 0.94 -0.96
CA ARG A 119 -22.44 1.35 -1.61
C ARG A 119 -22.28 2.62 -2.45
N LEU A 120 -21.46 3.56 -2.01
CA LEU A 120 -21.12 4.81 -2.72
C LEU A 120 -20.09 4.60 -3.85
N GLY A 121 -19.60 3.39 -4.03
CA GLY A 121 -18.60 3.06 -5.04
C GLY A 121 -17.19 3.55 -4.68
N LEU A 122 -16.95 3.89 -3.42
CA LEU A 122 -15.62 4.28 -2.92
C LEU A 122 -14.74 3.05 -2.72
N GLN A 123 -13.46 3.20 -2.98
CA GLN A 123 -12.43 2.27 -2.55
C GLN A 123 -12.09 2.54 -1.08
N ILE A 124 -11.68 1.53 -0.32
CA ILE A 124 -11.35 1.68 1.10
C ILE A 124 -9.91 1.25 1.32
N PHE A 125 -9.08 2.15 1.91
CA PHE A 125 -7.71 1.89 2.32
C PHE A 125 -7.67 1.82 3.85
N VAL A 126 -7.23 0.70 4.39
CA VAL A 126 -7.16 0.51 5.84
C VAL A 126 -5.75 0.18 6.26
N HIS A 127 -5.16 1.05 7.10
CA HIS A 127 -3.94 0.72 7.84
C HIS A 127 -4.26 -0.41 8.84
N ALA A 128 -3.55 -1.52 8.73
CA ALA A 128 -3.70 -2.67 9.61
C ALA A 128 -2.37 -3.42 9.71
N CYS A 129 -1.65 -3.22 10.83
CA CYS A 129 -0.36 -3.86 11.09
C CYS A 129 -0.52 -5.21 11.79
N GLY A 130 -1.36 -5.30 12.81
CA GLY A 130 -1.62 -6.51 13.55
C GLY A 130 -2.58 -7.47 12.85
N ASP A 131 -2.42 -8.77 13.10
CA ASP A 131 -3.28 -9.82 12.53
C ASP A 131 -4.75 -9.69 12.93
N GLY A 132 -5.03 -9.16 14.12
CA GLY A 132 -6.39 -8.83 14.57
C GLY A 132 -7.01 -7.67 13.79
N ALA A 133 -6.20 -6.64 13.44
CA ALA A 133 -6.65 -5.53 12.61
C ALA A 133 -6.91 -5.97 11.16
N VAL A 134 -6.02 -6.78 10.59
CA VAL A 134 -6.21 -7.40 9.26
C VAL A 134 -7.52 -8.20 9.25
N ARG A 135 -7.76 -9.06 10.24
CA ARG A 135 -8.99 -9.85 10.36
C ARG A 135 -10.22 -8.99 10.41
N ARG A 136 -10.24 -7.98 11.30
CA ARG A 136 -11.39 -7.06 11.44
C ARG A 136 -11.67 -6.30 10.14
N THR A 137 -10.63 -5.90 9.44
CA THR A 137 -10.75 -5.23 8.14
C THR A 137 -11.38 -6.15 7.10
N LEU A 138 -10.89 -7.38 6.97
CA LEU A 138 -11.44 -8.37 6.05
C LEU A 138 -12.88 -8.78 6.42
N ASP A 139 -13.23 -8.79 7.71
CA ASP A 139 -14.62 -9.04 8.17
C ASP A 139 -15.56 -7.94 7.72
N GLY A 140 -15.14 -6.67 7.84
CA GLY A 140 -15.90 -5.52 7.36
C GLY A 140 -16.11 -5.56 5.83
N TYR A 141 -15.06 -5.88 5.06
CA TYR A 141 -15.19 -6.04 3.60
C TYR A 141 -16.08 -7.20 3.20
N ALA A 142 -15.98 -8.34 3.89
CA ALA A 142 -16.88 -9.47 3.68
C ALA A 142 -18.34 -9.12 4.02
N HIS A 143 -18.56 -8.30 5.04
CA HIS A 143 -19.89 -7.80 5.40
C HIS A 143 -20.45 -6.86 4.34
N ALA A 144 -19.65 -5.88 3.88
CA ALA A 144 -20.06 -4.96 2.82
C ALA A 144 -20.47 -5.71 1.54
N ARG A 145 -19.64 -6.69 1.10
CA ARG A 145 -19.95 -7.54 -0.05
C ARG A 145 -21.25 -8.35 0.13
N ARG A 146 -21.53 -8.81 1.34
CA ARG A 146 -22.78 -9.55 1.64
C ARG A 146 -24.00 -8.64 1.58
N VAL A 147 -23.89 -7.39 2.03
CA VAL A 147 -25.00 -6.42 2.05
C VAL A 147 -25.24 -5.80 0.68
N ASN A 148 -24.19 -5.37 0.00
CA ASN A 148 -24.28 -4.61 -1.25
C ASN A 148 -24.22 -5.48 -2.51
N GLY A 149 -23.82 -6.76 -2.37
CA GLY A 149 -23.50 -7.62 -3.50
C GLY A 149 -22.02 -7.55 -3.91
N GLN A 150 -21.65 -8.39 -4.87
CA GLN A 150 -20.28 -8.45 -5.38
C GLN A 150 -20.05 -7.36 -6.44
N ARG A 151 -18.95 -6.61 -6.28
CA ARG A 151 -18.41 -5.70 -7.29
C ARG A 151 -16.89 -5.79 -7.32
N ASP A 152 -16.24 -5.26 -8.35
CA ASP A 152 -14.79 -5.02 -8.38
C ASP A 152 -14.49 -3.77 -7.54
N SER A 153 -14.29 -3.95 -6.23
CA SER A 153 -14.09 -2.87 -5.28
C SER A 153 -12.61 -2.58 -5.01
N ARG A 154 -11.76 -3.58 -5.18
CA ARG A 154 -10.30 -3.49 -4.95
C ARG A 154 -9.97 -2.77 -3.64
N HIS A 155 -10.75 -3.03 -2.58
CA HIS A 155 -10.44 -2.51 -1.25
C HIS A 155 -9.05 -2.97 -0.84
N ARG A 156 -8.36 -2.19 -0.02
CA ARG A 156 -6.97 -2.44 0.32
C ARG A 156 -6.79 -2.64 1.82
N VAL A 157 -5.81 -3.45 2.17
CA VAL A 157 -5.21 -3.50 3.50
C VAL A 157 -3.76 -3.06 3.35
N GLU A 158 -3.38 -2.02 4.08
CA GLU A 158 -2.03 -1.46 4.07
C GLU A 158 -1.19 -2.12 5.17
N HIS A 159 0.09 -2.32 4.88
CA HIS A 159 1.15 -2.84 5.75
C HIS A 159 1.11 -4.34 5.96
N ILE A 160 0.14 -4.90 6.65
CA ILE A 160 0.01 -6.35 6.92
C ILE A 160 1.33 -6.88 7.51
N GLU A 161 1.78 -6.28 8.63
CA GLU A 161 3.06 -6.68 9.22
C GLU A 161 2.99 -8.09 9.79
N VAL A 162 1.85 -8.46 10.35
CA VAL A 162 1.52 -9.83 10.75
C VAL A 162 0.19 -10.24 10.15
N ILE A 163 0.08 -11.48 9.67
CA ILE A 163 -1.18 -12.05 9.18
C ILE A 163 -1.47 -13.38 9.84
N HIS A 164 -2.73 -13.61 10.21
CA HIS A 164 -3.16 -14.92 10.69
C HIS A 164 -3.35 -15.90 9.52
N PRO A 165 -2.98 -17.20 9.66
CA PRO A 165 -3.10 -18.20 8.58
C PRO A 165 -4.48 -18.26 7.93
N ASP A 166 -5.55 -18.19 8.73
CA ASP A 166 -6.94 -18.29 8.27
C ASP A 166 -7.36 -17.12 7.38
N ASP A 167 -6.62 -16.00 7.42
CA ASP A 167 -6.96 -14.78 6.72
C ASP A 167 -6.25 -14.65 5.36
N MET A 168 -5.20 -15.43 5.10
CA MET A 168 -4.42 -15.36 3.86
C MET A 168 -5.27 -15.53 2.59
N ALA A 169 -6.04 -16.62 2.52
CA ALA A 169 -6.87 -16.91 1.35
C ALA A 169 -8.06 -15.95 1.18
N ARG A 170 -8.36 -15.14 2.21
CA ARG A 170 -9.47 -14.18 2.18
C ARG A 170 -9.19 -13.01 1.23
N PHE A 171 -7.93 -12.60 1.07
CA PHE A 171 -7.54 -11.55 0.14
C PHE A 171 -8.00 -11.89 -1.28
N ALA A 172 -7.60 -13.05 -1.81
CA ALA A 172 -8.01 -13.50 -3.14
C ALA A 172 -9.53 -13.69 -3.25
N ARG A 173 -10.15 -14.34 -2.25
CA ARG A 173 -11.59 -14.61 -2.25
C ARG A 173 -12.46 -13.34 -2.25
N LEU A 174 -12.00 -12.28 -1.58
CA LEU A 174 -12.69 -11.00 -1.48
C LEU A 174 -12.27 -9.99 -2.56
N GLY A 175 -11.21 -10.26 -3.33
CA GLY A 175 -10.62 -9.32 -4.27
C GLY A 175 -9.93 -8.14 -3.57
N VAL A 176 -9.43 -8.36 -2.36
CA VAL A 176 -8.74 -7.34 -1.55
C VAL A 176 -7.27 -7.26 -1.95
N ILE A 177 -6.77 -6.06 -2.10
CA ILE A 177 -5.37 -5.79 -2.43
C ILE A 177 -4.52 -5.79 -1.15
N ALA A 178 -3.43 -6.55 -1.15
CA ALA A 178 -2.38 -6.47 -0.14
C ALA A 178 -1.40 -5.36 -0.55
N SER A 179 -1.48 -4.22 0.12
CA SER A 179 -0.62 -3.06 -0.14
C SER A 179 0.49 -3.01 0.89
N MET A 180 1.69 -3.36 0.46
CA MET A 180 2.79 -3.63 1.39
C MET A 180 4.04 -2.81 1.07
N GLN A 181 4.88 -2.62 2.09
CA GLN A 181 6.08 -1.79 2.00
C GLN A 181 7.31 -2.64 2.35
N PRO A 182 8.09 -3.09 1.34
CA PRO A 182 9.24 -3.94 1.61
C PRO A 182 10.27 -3.35 2.58
N LEU A 183 10.39 -2.03 2.64
CA LEU A 183 11.30 -1.34 3.55
C LEU A 183 10.85 -1.31 5.02
N HIS A 184 9.59 -1.66 5.34
CA HIS A 184 9.14 -1.82 6.72
C HIS A 184 9.67 -3.12 7.33
N ALA A 185 9.89 -4.13 6.49
CA ALA A 185 10.46 -5.38 6.96
C ALA A 185 11.97 -5.24 7.21
N PRO A 186 12.49 -5.76 8.32
CA PRO A 186 13.93 -5.86 8.51
C PRO A 186 14.56 -6.69 7.39
N LEU A 187 15.65 -6.18 6.81
CA LEU A 187 16.34 -6.86 5.71
C LEU A 187 17.01 -8.17 6.17
N THR A 188 17.65 -8.12 7.34
CA THR A 188 18.30 -9.27 7.95
C THR A 188 17.67 -9.58 9.30
N ARG A 189 17.80 -10.85 9.73
CA ARG A 189 17.29 -11.32 11.03
C ARG A 189 17.88 -10.60 12.24
N HIS A 190 19.00 -9.89 12.06
CA HIS A 190 19.71 -9.16 13.11
C HIS A 190 19.50 -7.64 13.06
N SER A 191 18.75 -7.13 12.08
CA SER A 191 18.57 -5.67 11.88
C SER A 191 17.41 -5.08 12.68
N ALA A 192 16.66 -5.88 13.44
CA ALA A 192 15.59 -5.39 14.32
C ALA A 192 15.60 -6.16 15.65
N GLU A 193 15.45 -5.43 16.74
CA GLU A 193 15.39 -6.01 18.10
C GLU A 193 13.97 -5.98 18.66
N VAL A 194 13.28 -4.87 18.51
CA VAL A 194 11.97 -4.62 19.14
C VAL A 194 10.85 -5.42 18.48
N TRP A 195 10.73 -5.32 17.16
CA TRP A 195 9.65 -5.94 16.41
C TRP A 195 9.59 -7.48 16.60
N PRO A 196 10.72 -8.25 16.47
CA PRO A 196 10.69 -9.70 16.65
C PRO A 196 10.29 -10.13 18.05
N ALA A 197 10.72 -9.39 19.08
CA ALA A 197 10.36 -9.68 20.46
C ALA A 197 8.84 -9.54 20.68
N ARG A 198 8.24 -8.49 20.15
CA ARG A 198 6.80 -8.22 20.27
C ARG A 198 5.95 -9.22 19.50
N ALA A 199 6.31 -9.49 18.24
CA ALA A 199 5.61 -10.45 17.42
C ALA A 199 5.72 -11.87 17.98
N GLY A 200 6.90 -12.25 18.46
CA GLY A 200 7.21 -13.59 18.95
C GLY A 200 7.42 -14.61 17.81
N GLN A 201 8.20 -15.65 18.11
CA GLN A 201 8.67 -16.64 17.13
C GLN A 201 7.54 -17.37 16.38
N ALA A 202 6.38 -17.53 17.00
CA ALA A 202 5.23 -18.18 16.36
C ALA A 202 4.68 -17.38 15.17
N ARG A 203 4.84 -16.05 15.16
CA ARG A 203 4.35 -15.16 14.10
C ARG A 203 5.40 -14.82 13.05
N TRP A 204 6.68 -15.12 13.28
CA TRP A 204 7.75 -14.78 12.31
C TRP A 204 7.51 -15.33 10.91
N PRO A 205 7.06 -16.60 10.71
CA PRO A 205 6.78 -17.12 9.38
C PRO A 205 5.71 -16.34 8.61
N LEU A 206 4.83 -15.64 9.33
CA LEU A 206 3.65 -14.93 8.83
C LEU A 206 3.82 -13.41 8.91
N SER A 207 5.05 -12.93 9.11
CA SER A 207 5.36 -11.52 9.17
C SER A 207 5.86 -11.00 7.84
N PHE A 208 5.33 -9.84 7.42
CA PHE A 208 5.62 -9.25 6.13
C PHE A 208 5.57 -10.31 5.01
N ALA A 209 4.48 -11.10 5.00
CA ALA A 209 4.36 -12.35 4.26
C ALA A 209 3.92 -12.14 2.81
N TRP A 210 4.51 -11.17 2.11
CA TRP A 210 4.09 -10.77 0.77
C TRP A 210 4.19 -11.88 -0.28
N GLN A 211 5.22 -12.74 -0.25
CA GLN A 211 5.32 -13.85 -1.19
C GLN A 211 4.29 -14.94 -0.89
N THR A 212 4.05 -15.23 0.39
CA THR A 212 3.02 -16.18 0.79
C THR A 212 1.62 -15.68 0.41
N LEU A 213 1.32 -14.39 0.61
CA LEU A 213 0.08 -13.76 0.17
C LEU A 213 -0.11 -13.85 -1.35
N ARG A 214 0.95 -13.56 -2.13
CA ARG A 214 0.93 -13.71 -3.59
C ARG A 214 0.65 -15.15 -4.01
N GLN A 215 1.30 -16.13 -3.38
CA GLN A 215 1.05 -17.54 -3.63
C GLN A 215 -0.37 -17.97 -3.26
N ALA A 216 -0.98 -17.35 -2.27
CA ALA A 216 -2.39 -17.52 -1.90
C ALA A 216 -3.36 -16.79 -2.86
N GLY A 217 -2.86 -16.16 -3.92
CA GLY A 217 -3.64 -15.49 -4.97
C GLY A 217 -4.01 -14.03 -4.67
N ALA A 218 -3.43 -13.41 -3.65
CA ALA A 218 -3.64 -11.98 -3.40
C ALA A 218 -2.95 -11.10 -4.46
N HIS A 219 -3.60 -10.03 -4.88
CA HIS A 219 -2.94 -8.94 -5.61
C HIS A 219 -2.07 -8.15 -4.64
N LEU A 220 -0.80 -7.96 -5.02
CA LEU A 220 0.16 -7.18 -4.25
C LEU A 220 0.43 -5.85 -4.94
N ALA A 221 0.22 -4.73 -4.25
CA ALA A 221 0.77 -3.44 -4.61
C ALA A 221 1.89 -3.09 -3.64
N LEU A 222 3.01 -2.59 -4.16
CA LEU A 222 4.18 -2.23 -3.36
C LEU A 222 4.40 -0.71 -3.35
N GLY A 223 4.86 -0.19 -2.23
CA GLY A 223 5.12 1.23 -2.03
C GLY A 223 6.14 1.50 -0.92
N SER A 224 6.31 2.77 -0.56
CA SER A 224 7.30 3.18 0.45
C SER A 224 6.69 3.59 1.78
N ASP A 225 5.49 4.15 1.78
CA ASP A 225 4.93 4.85 2.95
C ASP A 225 5.81 6.04 3.41
N TRP A 226 6.42 6.75 2.42
CA TRP A 226 7.17 7.97 2.76
C TRP A 226 6.25 9.00 3.45
N PRO A 227 6.72 9.64 4.55
CA PRO A 227 8.10 9.77 5.02
C PRO A 227 8.54 8.76 6.10
N VAL A 228 7.76 7.73 6.41
CA VAL A 228 8.12 6.70 7.41
C VAL A 228 9.47 6.05 7.05
N VAL A 229 9.64 5.69 5.77
CA VAL A 229 10.93 5.27 5.21
C VAL A 229 11.27 6.09 3.97
N THR A 230 12.40 5.84 3.33
CA THR A 230 12.78 6.52 2.08
C THR A 230 11.77 6.25 0.96
N MET A 231 11.45 7.26 0.15
CA MET A 231 10.60 7.07 -1.04
C MET A 231 11.33 6.40 -2.23
N ASN A 232 12.63 6.07 -2.11
CA ASN A 232 13.40 5.49 -3.21
C ASN A 232 12.88 4.08 -3.57
N PRO A 233 12.28 3.88 -4.77
CA PRO A 233 11.75 2.58 -5.16
C PRO A 233 12.82 1.50 -5.26
N LEU A 234 14.05 1.85 -5.70
CA LEU A 234 15.14 0.88 -5.86
C LEU A 234 15.67 0.37 -4.51
N ALA A 235 15.56 1.15 -3.45
CA ALA A 235 15.79 0.67 -2.08
C ALA A 235 14.68 -0.34 -1.68
N GLY A 236 13.42 -0.07 -2.05
CA GLY A 236 12.32 -1.01 -1.87
C GLY A 236 12.50 -2.31 -2.69
N PHE A 237 13.01 -2.20 -3.92
CA PHE A 237 13.38 -3.35 -4.73
C PHE A 237 14.43 -4.20 -4.02
N HIS A 238 15.50 -3.56 -3.54
CA HIS A 238 16.55 -4.25 -2.81
C HIS A 238 15.99 -5.02 -1.60
N ALA A 239 15.11 -4.41 -0.82
CA ALA A 239 14.47 -5.07 0.31
C ALA A 239 13.58 -6.26 -0.12
N ALA A 240 12.76 -6.09 -1.15
CA ALA A 240 11.89 -7.16 -1.66
C ALA A 240 12.67 -8.36 -2.21
N LEU A 241 13.85 -8.13 -2.79
CA LEU A 241 14.68 -9.15 -3.44
C LEU A 241 15.65 -9.85 -2.49
N ASN A 242 16.07 -9.19 -1.39
CA ASN A 242 17.18 -9.66 -0.57
C ASN A 242 16.80 -10.01 0.87
N ARG A 243 15.57 -9.73 1.32
CA ARG A 243 15.16 -10.01 2.70
C ARG A 243 15.44 -11.46 3.12
N GLU A 244 16.09 -11.62 4.26
CA GLU A 244 16.33 -12.91 4.87
C GLU A 244 15.09 -13.41 5.65
N PRO A 245 14.84 -14.74 5.71
CA PRO A 245 13.87 -15.28 6.65
C PRO A 245 14.36 -15.10 8.09
N TRP A 246 13.44 -15.07 9.05
CA TRP A 246 13.79 -14.94 10.47
C TRP A 246 14.56 -16.18 10.98
N ARG A 247 14.20 -17.37 10.48
CA ARG A 247 14.89 -18.66 10.73
C ARG A 247 15.10 -19.35 9.40
N ASP A 248 16.03 -20.31 9.36
CA ASP A 248 16.40 -20.99 8.12
C ASP A 248 15.25 -21.86 7.56
N ASP A 249 14.33 -22.31 8.42
CA ASP A 249 13.13 -23.08 8.06
C ASP A 249 11.87 -22.23 7.86
N ASP A 250 11.92 -20.92 8.07
CA ASP A 250 10.79 -20.02 7.80
C ASP A 250 10.60 -19.82 6.28
N PRO A 251 9.38 -19.55 5.84
CA PRO A 251 9.10 -19.26 4.42
C PRO A 251 9.91 -18.08 3.89
N VAL A 252 10.53 -18.29 2.74
CA VAL A 252 11.26 -17.23 2.03
C VAL A 252 10.26 -16.26 1.41
N GLN A 253 10.31 -15.00 1.82
CA GLN A 253 9.39 -13.97 1.34
C GLN A 253 9.96 -13.14 0.17
N ARG A 254 11.19 -13.45 -0.30
CA ARG A 254 11.80 -12.73 -1.43
C ARG A 254 10.94 -12.83 -2.68
N GLN A 255 10.77 -11.70 -3.35
CA GLN A 255 10.13 -11.61 -4.66
C GLN A 255 11.18 -11.91 -5.75
N THR A 256 10.72 -12.27 -6.95
CA THR A 256 11.55 -12.15 -8.15
C THR A 256 11.63 -10.69 -8.60
N LEU A 257 12.62 -10.33 -9.41
CA LEU A 257 12.72 -8.97 -9.98
C LEU A 257 11.46 -8.60 -10.78
N ALA A 258 10.95 -9.53 -11.60
CA ALA A 258 9.73 -9.30 -12.38
C ALA A 258 8.51 -9.04 -11.48
N GLN A 259 8.34 -9.80 -10.39
CA GLN A 259 7.27 -9.58 -9.41
C GLN A 259 7.42 -8.23 -8.70
N THR A 260 8.64 -7.84 -8.37
CA THR A 260 8.93 -6.55 -7.73
C THR A 260 8.60 -5.39 -8.67
N ILE A 261 9.05 -5.46 -9.93
CA ILE A 261 8.70 -4.46 -10.95
C ILE A 261 7.19 -4.35 -11.08
N ALA A 262 6.48 -5.47 -11.25
CA ALA A 262 5.02 -5.48 -11.36
C ALA A 262 4.36 -4.82 -10.15
N GLY A 263 4.78 -5.14 -8.93
CA GLY A 263 4.23 -4.58 -7.68
C GLY A 263 4.36 -3.06 -7.59
N TYR A 264 5.45 -2.49 -8.11
CA TYR A 264 5.67 -1.03 -8.13
C TYR A 264 5.12 -0.33 -9.39
N THR A 265 4.60 -1.07 -10.36
CA THR A 265 4.12 -0.50 -11.64
C THR A 265 2.71 -0.97 -11.99
N HIS A 266 2.56 -2.07 -12.71
CA HIS A 266 1.27 -2.60 -13.18
C HIS A 266 0.31 -2.91 -12.03
N ASP A 267 0.77 -3.60 -10.99
CA ASP A 267 -0.09 -3.99 -9.87
C ASP A 267 -0.49 -2.78 -9.01
N ALA A 268 0.40 -1.77 -8.90
CA ALA A 268 0.07 -0.49 -8.28
C ALA A 268 -0.96 0.29 -9.12
N ALA A 269 -0.84 0.28 -10.45
CA ALA A 269 -1.84 0.87 -11.34
C ALA A 269 -3.19 0.14 -11.25
N TYR A 270 -3.18 -1.20 -11.18
CA TYR A 270 -4.36 -2.01 -10.92
C TYR A 270 -5.04 -1.64 -9.60
N ALA A 271 -4.26 -1.37 -8.56
CA ALA A 271 -4.78 -1.00 -7.24
C ALA A 271 -5.54 0.34 -7.22
N GLU A 272 -5.46 1.15 -8.26
CA GLU A 272 -6.21 2.39 -8.43
C GLU A 272 -7.10 2.42 -9.70
N PHE A 273 -7.37 1.25 -10.31
CA PHE A 273 -8.19 1.12 -11.55
C PHE A 273 -7.59 1.83 -12.77
N GLN A 274 -6.26 1.84 -12.90
CA GLN A 274 -5.54 2.53 -13.99
C GLN A 274 -4.63 1.59 -14.80
N GLU A 275 -4.75 0.28 -14.65
CA GLU A 275 -3.91 -0.72 -15.34
C GLU A 275 -4.06 -0.69 -16.87
N HIS A 276 -5.14 -0.08 -17.39
CA HIS A 276 -5.36 0.09 -18.83
C HIS A 276 -4.75 1.37 -19.37
N GLU A 277 -4.31 2.29 -18.50
CA GLU A 277 -3.75 3.58 -18.88
C GLU A 277 -2.26 3.69 -18.57
N LYS A 278 -1.77 3.08 -17.47
CA LYS A 278 -0.38 3.18 -17.01
C LYS A 278 0.14 1.88 -16.38
N GLY A 279 1.41 1.88 -15.96
CA GLY A 279 2.06 0.75 -15.30
C GLY A 279 2.72 -0.25 -16.25
N GLN A 280 2.65 -0.01 -17.57
CA GLN A 280 3.31 -0.81 -18.61
C GLN A 280 3.78 0.08 -19.75
N LEU A 281 4.87 -0.32 -20.41
CA LEU A 281 5.34 0.31 -21.65
C LEU A 281 4.67 -0.37 -22.86
N ARG A 282 3.49 0.14 -23.24
CA ARG A 282 2.71 -0.35 -24.37
C ARG A 282 2.16 0.82 -25.18
N THR A 283 2.04 0.64 -26.49
CA THR A 283 1.36 1.61 -27.38
C THR A 283 -0.07 1.87 -26.89
N GLY A 284 -0.44 3.11 -26.80
CA GLY A 284 -1.75 3.57 -26.31
C GLY A 284 -1.80 3.86 -24.81
N MET A 285 -0.77 3.53 -24.04
CA MET A 285 -0.68 3.89 -22.63
C MET A 285 -0.02 5.24 -22.42
N LEU A 286 -0.19 5.80 -21.23
CA LEU A 286 0.44 7.06 -20.81
C LEU A 286 1.97 6.94 -20.88
N ALA A 287 2.61 7.98 -21.39
CA ALA A 287 4.07 8.06 -21.51
C ALA A 287 4.68 8.45 -20.15
N ASP A 288 4.59 7.52 -19.21
CA ASP A 288 5.22 7.57 -17.88
C ASP A 288 6.36 6.53 -17.86
N MET A 289 7.61 7.00 -17.89
CA MET A 289 8.78 6.13 -18.10
C MET A 289 9.97 6.59 -17.28
N VAL A 290 10.84 5.64 -16.95
CA VAL A 290 12.14 5.92 -16.32
C VAL A 290 13.26 5.22 -17.09
N LEU A 291 14.34 5.96 -17.37
CA LEU A 291 15.60 5.39 -17.87
C LEU A 291 16.52 5.23 -16.66
N LEU A 292 17.00 4.02 -16.45
CA LEU A 292 17.91 3.69 -15.35
C LEU A 292 19.37 3.74 -15.80
N SER A 293 20.29 3.95 -14.85
CA SER A 293 21.74 4.02 -15.07
C SER A 293 22.35 2.69 -15.55
N GLU A 294 21.68 1.57 -15.28
CA GLU A 294 22.14 0.23 -15.65
C GLU A 294 20.96 -0.65 -16.09
N ASP A 295 21.27 -1.72 -16.82
CA ASP A 295 20.28 -2.78 -17.10
C ASP A 295 19.96 -3.53 -15.79
N ILE A 296 18.79 -3.25 -15.23
CA ILE A 296 18.34 -3.82 -13.96
C ILE A 296 18.21 -5.36 -14.01
N PHE A 297 18.05 -5.96 -15.19
CA PHE A 297 17.98 -7.41 -15.35
C PHE A 297 19.37 -8.06 -15.37
N ALA A 298 20.41 -7.30 -15.74
CA ALA A 298 21.79 -7.74 -15.70
C ALA A 298 22.48 -7.42 -14.35
N THR A 299 21.91 -6.51 -13.56
CA THR A 299 22.47 -6.10 -12.26
C THR A 299 22.24 -7.19 -11.20
N PRO A 300 23.27 -7.63 -10.45
CA PRO A 300 23.07 -8.52 -9.33
C PRO A 300 22.07 -7.97 -8.32
N VAL A 301 21.16 -8.81 -7.80
CA VAL A 301 20.08 -8.35 -6.90
C VAL A 301 20.60 -7.65 -5.64
N ALA A 302 21.78 -8.01 -5.14
CA ALA A 302 22.43 -7.36 -4.01
C ALA A 302 22.83 -5.90 -4.32
N ASP A 303 23.03 -5.56 -5.60
CA ASP A 303 23.50 -4.27 -6.07
C ASP A 303 22.39 -3.34 -6.59
N ILE A 304 21.15 -3.83 -6.65
CA ILE A 304 20.01 -3.08 -7.18
C ILE A 304 19.85 -1.69 -6.54
N ALA A 305 20.18 -1.54 -5.27
CA ALA A 305 20.05 -0.26 -4.55
C ALA A 305 20.99 0.85 -5.07
N ARG A 306 22.03 0.52 -5.84
CA ARG A 306 22.95 1.51 -6.45
C ARG A 306 22.46 2.04 -7.80
N VAL A 307 21.55 1.32 -8.45
CA VAL A 307 20.91 1.76 -9.69
C VAL A 307 20.10 3.02 -9.41
N HIS A 308 20.12 3.97 -10.33
CA HIS A 308 19.41 5.24 -10.18
C HIS A 308 18.81 5.71 -11.51
N PRO A 309 17.80 6.57 -11.48
CA PRO A 309 17.22 7.16 -12.69
C PRO A 309 18.17 8.16 -13.34
N LEU A 310 18.37 8.04 -14.64
CA LEU A 310 19.02 9.06 -15.50
C LEU A 310 17.97 10.00 -16.08
N LEU A 311 16.78 9.50 -16.36
CA LEU A 311 15.69 10.27 -16.96
C LEU A 311 14.37 9.80 -16.37
N THR A 312 13.49 10.75 -16.05
CA THR A 312 12.10 10.47 -15.67
C THR A 312 11.16 11.26 -16.58
N ILE A 313 10.23 10.57 -17.20
CA ILE A 313 9.20 11.14 -18.06
C ILE A 313 7.84 10.88 -17.40
N CYS A 314 7.06 11.93 -17.22
CA CYS A 314 5.69 11.86 -16.75
C CYS A 314 4.77 12.63 -17.71
N HIS A 315 3.68 12.01 -18.13
CA HIS A 315 2.73 12.59 -19.10
C HIS A 315 3.42 13.07 -20.40
N GLY A 316 4.41 12.32 -20.87
CA GLY A 316 5.19 12.66 -22.08
C GLY A 316 6.19 13.82 -21.89
N ARG A 317 6.35 14.36 -20.68
CA ARG A 317 7.26 15.46 -20.37
C ARG A 317 8.45 14.93 -19.57
N ILE A 318 9.65 15.37 -19.92
CA ILE A 318 10.83 15.15 -19.08
C ILE A 318 10.66 15.97 -17.80
N VAL A 319 10.58 15.28 -16.66
CA VAL A 319 10.42 15.89 -15.33
C VAL A 319 11.71 15.82 -14.51
N PHE A 320 12.65 14.96 -14.94
CA PHE A 320 14.01 14.89 -14.42
C PHE A 320 14.94 14.37 -15.52
N ALA A 321 16.13 14.95 -15.60
CA ALA A 321 17.30 14.45 -16.32
C ALA A 321 18.54 14.73 -15.46
N GLU A 322 19.44 13.73 -15.35
CA GLU A 322 20.72 13.85 -14.66
C GLU A 322 21.71 14.78 -15.39
#